data_9907a80447d563a8e7951addb092d69c
#
_entry.id   9907a80447d563a8e7951addb092d69c
#
_cell.length_a   1.000
_cell.length_b   1.000
_cell.length_c   1.000
_cell.angle_alpha   90.00
_cell.angle_beta   90.00
_cell.angle_gamma   90.00
#
_symmetry.space_group_name_H-M   'P 1'
#
loop_
_entity.id
_entity.type
_entity.pdbx_description
1 polymer ?
#
loop_
_entity_poly.entity_id
_entity_poly.type
_entity_poly.pdbx_seq_one_letter_code
_entity_poly.pdbx_strand_id
1 'polypeptide(L)'
;MSEKPTSFSIKNWSQDDQPREKLRDKGKASLSDAELIAILIGSGNREESAVALCKRIFASVDNNLNALGKLSLSQLMEFKGIGEAKAISIAAALELGRRRRIEDALQLDKITSSRSVFDVMQPILGDLPHEEFWILYLNNSNKVIQKNQLSKGGITGTLVDVRLVLKNALEVGAVALILCHNHPSGTLKPSQADKDITKKLKAAAQSLDISVLDHLIITQNAYYSFSDENIM
;
A
#
# COMPACT_ATOMS: atom_id res chain seq x y z
N MET A 1 -12.05 -12.92 -52.46
CA MET A 1 -11.62 -11.63 -51.86
C MET A 1 -11.33 -11.91 -50.40
N SER A 2 -10.08 -12.02 -49.98
CA SER A 2 -9.72 -12.21 -48.59
C SER A 2 -9.86 -10.88 -47.88
N GLU A 3 -10.79 -10.78 -46.95
CA GLU A 3 -10.89 -9.64 -46.02
C GLU A 3 -9.57 -9.48 -45.28
N LYS A 4 -8.94 -8.33 -45.43
CA LYS A 4 -7.75 -7.95 -44.62
C LYS A 4 -8.20 -7.93 -43.17
N PRO A 5 -7.46 -8.59 -42.26
CA PRO A 5 -7.80 -8.57 -40.84
C PRO A 5 -7.85 -7.10 -40.38
N THR A 6 -8.96 -6.70 -39.75
CA THR A 6 -9.14 -5.39 -39.15
C THR A 6 -8.01 -5.15 -38.15
N SER A 7 -7.16 -4.16 -38.46
CA SER A 7 -6.05 -3.79 -37.59
C SER A 7 -6.61 -3.22 -36.28
N PHE A 8 -6.42 -3.91 -35.17
CA PHE A 8 -6.74 -3.43 -33.78
C PHE A 8 -5.79 -2.33 -33.31
N SER A 9 -4.99 -1.76 -34.22
CA SER A 9 -3.99 -0.75 -33.91
C SER A 9 -4.63 0.57 -33.47
N ILE A 10 -4.22 1.09 -32.33
CA ILE A 10 -4.60 2.40 -31.80
C ILE A 10 -4.20 3.54 -32.76
N LYS A 11 -3.23 3.31 -33.65
CA LYS A 11 -2.75 4.30 -34.66
C LYS A 11 -3.83 4.81 -35.59
N ASN A 12 -4.92 4.05 -35.75
CA ASN A 12 -6.04 4.41 -36.60
C ASN A 12 -7.17 5.16 -35.87
N TRP A 13 -7.01 5.40 -34.56
CA TRP A 13 -7.97 6.15 -33.77
C TRP A 13 -7.80 7.66 -34.00
N SER A 14 -8.80 8.46 -33.65
CA SER A 14 -8.63 9.91 -33.63
C SER A 14 -7.50 10.28 -32.66
N GLN A 15 -6.78 11.37 -32.90
CA GLN A 15 -5.70 11.81 -32.02
C GLN A 15 -6.21 12.01 -30.56
N ASP A 16 -7.45 12.45 -30.41
CA ASP A 16 -8.10 12.67 -29.13
C ASP A 16 -8.31 11.38 -28.32
N ASP A 17 -8.34 10.22 -28.98
CA ASP A 17 -8.58 8.91 -28.38
C ASP A 17 -7.29 8.08 -28.23
N GLN A 18 -6.19 8.53 -28.84
CA GLN A 18 -4.89 7.86 -28.70
C GLN A 18 -4.28 8.21 -27.36
N PRO A 19 -3.98 7.24 -26.46
CA PRO A 19 -3.60 7.54 -25.06
C PRO A 19 -2.36 8.43 -24.90
N ARG A 20 -1.35 8.29 -25.75
CA ARG A 20 -0.12 9.11 -25.68
C ARG A 20 -0.38 10.55 -26.09
N GLU A 21 -1.11 10.74 -27.15
CA GLU A 21 -1.54 12.04 -27.67
C GLU A 21 -2.47 12.72 -26.67
N LYS A 22 -3.44 11.99 -26.14
CA LYS A 22 -4.34 12.44 -25.10
C LYS A 22 -3.60 12.88 -23.83
N LEU A 23 -2.57 12.11 -23.40
CA LEU A 23 -1.72 12.48 -22.27
C LEU A 23 -0.99 13.80 -22.52
N ARG A 24 -0.38 13.93 -23.72
CA ARG A 24 0.39 15.12 -24.12
C ARG A 24 -0.48 16.37 -24.20
N ASP A 25 -1.64 16.26 -24.83
CA ASP A 25 -2.45 17.41 -25.22
C ASP A 25 -3.50 17.80 -24.16
N LYS A 26 -4.02 16.80 -23.40
CA LYS A 26 -5.08 17.00 -22.38
C LYS A 26 -4.63 16.72 -20.95
N GLY A 27 -3.40 16.24 -20.76
CA GLY A 27 -2.82 15.96 -19.44
C GLY A 27 -3.30 14.63 -18.83
N LYS A 28 -2.61 14.22 -17.76
CA LYS A 28 -2.78 12.91 -17.12
C LYS A 28 -4.19 12.65 -16.56
N ALA A 29 -4.88 13.69 -16.09
CA ALA A 29 -6.21 13.56 -15.50
C ALA A 29 -7.30 13.18 -16.52
N SER A 30 -7.03 13.28 -17.80
CA SER A 30 -7.97 12.91 -18.87
C SER A 30 -7.98 11.43 -19.22
N LEU A 31 -6.99 10.65 -18.72
CA LEU A 31 -6.85 9.23 -19.03
C LEU A 31 -7.48 8.36 -17.94
N SER A 32 -8.08 7.26 -18.38
CA SER A 32 -8.43 6.15 -17.49
C SER A 32 -7.19 5.36 -17.08
N ASP A 33 -7.29 4.59 -15.97
CA ASP A 33 -6.20 3.72 -15.51
C ASP A 33 -5.77 2.72 -16.60
N ALA A 34 -6.74 2.17 -17.34
CA ALA A 34 -6.45 1.27 -18.46
C ALA A 34 -5.65 1.94 -19.59
N GLU A 35 -5.93 3.21 -19.90
CA GLU A 35 -5.16 3.98 -20.88
C GLU A 35 -3.75 4.30 -20.40
N LEU A 36 -3.58 4.61 -19.09
CA LEU A 36 -2.26 4.83 -18.49
C LEU A 36 -1.39 3.56 -18.58
N ILE A 37 -1.94 2.40 -18.23
CA ILE A 37 -1.21 1.13 -18.35
C ILE A 37 -0.97 0.76 -19.82
N ALA A 38 -1.90 1.07 -20.73
CA ALA A 38 -1.70 0.84 -22.16
C ALA A 38 -0.52 1.62 -22.71
N ILE A 39 -0.25 2.83 -22.20
CA ILE A 39 0.97 3.60 -22.55
C ILE A 39 2.22 2.84 -22.11
N LEU A 40 2.23 2.25 -20.91
CA LEU A 40 3.37 1.52 -20.35
C LEU A 40 3.70 0.26 -21.14
N ILE A 41 2.69 -0.56 -21.47
CA ILE A 41 2.89 -1.79 -22.24
C ILE A 41 3.15 -1.56 -23.74
N GLY A 42 2.82 -0.39 -24.25
CA GLY A 42 3.13 0.11 -25.59
C GLY A 42 2.40 -0.56 -26.75
N SER A 43 1.98 -1.82 -26.62
CA SER A 43 1.29 -2.58 -27.68
C SER A 43 0.33 -3.62 -27.09
N GLY A 44 -0.76 -3.91 -27.80
CA GLY A 44 -1.64 -5.02 -27.52
C GLY A 44 -1.07 -6.35 -28.02
N ASN A 45 -1.96 -7.22 -28.49
CA ASN A 45 -1.63 -8.48 -29.15
C ASN A 45 -2.26 -8.51 -30.58
N ARG A 46 -2.28 -9.68 -31.23
CA ARG A 46 -2.86 -9.83 -32.57
C ARG A 46 -4.38 -9.69 -32.64
N GLU A 47 -5.06 -9.79 -31.51
CA GLU A 47 -6.52 -9.86 -31.41
C GLU A 47 -7.12 -8.60 -30.79
N GLU A 48 -6.32 -7.83 -30.06
CA GLU A 48 -6.81 -6.66 -29.32
C GLU A 48 -5.76 -5.54 -29.21
N SER A 49 -6.24 -4.30 -29.08
CA SER A 49 -5.39 -3.13 -28.86
C SER A 49 -4.78 -3.14 -27.43
N ALA A 50 -3.77 -2.32 -27.19
CA ALA A 50 -3.20 -2.16 -25.84
C ALA A 50 -4.26 -1.71 -24.82
N VAL A 51 -5.16 -0.81 -25.20
CA VAL A 51 -6.23 -0.32 -24.32
C VAL A 51 -7.25 -1.43 -24.01
N ALA A 52 -7.65 -2.21 -25.04
CA ALA A 52 -8.58 -3.32 -24.85
C ALA A 52 -7.99 -4.41 -23.93
N LEU A 53 -6.69 -4.76 -24.15
CA LEU A 53 -5.96 -5.67 -23.29
C LEU A 53 -5.93 -5.18 -21.84
N CYS A 54 -5.62 -3.91 -21.60
CA CYS A 54 -5.60 -3.34 -20.25
C CYS A 54 -6.99 -3.29 -19.60
N LYS A 55 -8.04 -2.97 -20.37
CA LYS A 55 -9.43 -3.04 -19.86
C LYS A 55 -9.80 -4.46 -19.39
N ARG A 56 -9.37 -5.49 -20.15
CA ARG A 56 -9.61 -6.87 -19.78
C ARG A 56 -8.84 -7.29 -18.50
N ILE A 57 -7.59 -6.82 -18.37
CA ILE A 57 -6.82 -7.04 -17.13
C ILE A 57 -7.49 -6.35 -15.95
N PHE A 58 -7.92 -5.08 -16.10
CA PHE A 58 -8.64 -4.36 -15.04
C PHE A 58 -9.95 -5.04 -14.65
N ALA A 59 -10.73 -5.52 -15.62
CA ALA A 59 -11.97 -6.24 -15.35
C ALA A 59 -11.77 -7.50 -14.49
N SER A 60 -10.61 -8.20 -14.64
CA SER A 60 -10.29 -9.39 -13.84
C SER A 60 -9.98 -9.10 -12.37
N VAL A 61 -9.78 -7.84 -12.03
CA VAL A 61 -9.51 -7.36 -10.66
C VAL A 61 -10.55 -6.32 -10.22
N ASP A 62 -11.78 -6.45 -10.72
CA ASP A 62 -12.93 -5.59 -10.40
C ASP A 62 -12.66 -4.08 -10.60
N ASN A 63 -11.84 -3.74 -11.59
CA ASN A 63 -11.36 -2.38 -11.88
C ASN A 63 -10.64 -1.71 -10.68
N ASN A 64 -10.00 -2.50 -9.84
CA ASN A 64 -9.32 -2.03 -8.64
C ASN A 64 -7.80 -1.98 -8.87
N LEU A 65 -7.24 -0.77 -8.82
CA LEU A 65 -5.80 -0.53 -9.04
C LEU A 65 -4.93 -1.18 -7.94
N ASN A 66 -5.42 -1.22 -6.69
CA ASN A 66 -4.71 -1.89 -5.60
C ASN A 66 -4.71 -3.41 -5.78
N ALA A 67 -5.81 -3.99 -6.25
CA ALA A 67 -5.87 -5.42 -6.56
C ALA A 67 -4.93 -5.78 -7.72
N LEU A 68 -4.85 -4.92 -8.75
CA LEU A 68 -3.88 -5.07 -9.83
C LEU A 68 -2.43 -5.05 -9.32
N GLY A 69 -2.13 -4.15 -8.37
CA GLY A 69 -0.80 -4.04 -7.75
C GLY A 69 -0.38 -5.25 -6.91
N LYS A 70 -1.31 -6.14 -6.55
CA LYS A 70 -1.04 -7.37 -5.81
C LYS A 70 -0.75 -8.57 -6.71
N LEU A 71 -1.02 -8.45 -8.02
CA LEU A 71 -0.73 -9.55 -8.95
C LEU A 71 0.78 -9.77 -9.06
N SER A 72 1.19 -11.04 -8.99
CA SER A 72 2.56 -11.46 -9.26
C SER A 72 2.88 -11.33 -10.76
N LEU A 73 4.16 -11.31 -11.11
CA LEU A 73 4.59 -11.32 -12.51
C LEU A 73 4.01 -12.52 -13.27
N SER A 74 3.98 -13.70 -12.64
CA SER A 74 3.39 -14.92 -13.23
C SER A 74 1.91 -14.75 -13.52
N GLN A 75 1.13 -14.19 -12.60
CA GLN A 75 -0.30 -13.91 -12.82
C GLN A 75 -0.54 -12.88 -13.91
N LEU A 76 0.29 -11.83 -14.00
CA LEU A 76 0.22 -10.86 -15.09
C LEU A 76 0.53 -11.52 -16.46
N MET A 77 1.46 -12.46 -16.49
CA MET A 77 1.85 -13.18 -17.71
C MET A 77 0.80 -14.20 -18.20
N GLU A 78 -0.19 -14.58 -17.38
CA GLU A 78 -1.33 -15.42 -17.79
C GLU A 78 -2.23 -14.71 -18.83
N PHE A 79 -2.20 -13.37 -18.85
CA PHE A 79 -2.98 -12.62 -19.84
C PHE A 79 -2.31 -12.69 -21.22
N LYS A 80 -3.02 -13.25 -22.22
CA LYS A 80 -2.55 -13.32 -23.59
C LYS A 80 -2.17 -11.93 -24.10
N GLY A 81 -0.90 -11.75 -24.46
CA GLY A 81 -0.34 -10.46 -24.88
C GLY A 81 0.49 -9.71 -23.83
N ILE A 82 0.57 -10.25 -22.61
CA ILE A 82 1.49 -9.81 -21.57
C ILE A 82 2.63 -10.82 -21.48
N GLY A 83 3.79 -10.45 -21.99
CA GLY A 83 5.05 -11.15 -21.74
C GLY A 83 5.79 -10.54 -20.56
N GLU A 84 6.93 -11.14 -20.22
CA GLU A 84 7.75 -10.74 -19.07
C GLU A 84 8.05 -9.23 -19.04
N ALA A 85 8.50 -8.64 -20.14
CA ALA A 85 8.83 -7.21 -20.20
C ALA A 85 7.63 -6.30 -19.86
N LYS A 86 6.43 -6.66 -20.36
CA LYS A 86 5.21 -5.89 -20.07
C LYS A 86 4.77 -6.08 -18.62
N ALA A 87 4.84 -7.30 -18.08
CA ALA A 87 4.54 -7.59 -16.69
C ALA A 87 5.46 -6.80 -15.74
N ILE A 88 6.77 -6.77 -16.02
CA ILE A 88 7.75 -5.98 -15.28
C ILE A 88 7.42 -4.49 -15.32
N SER A 89 7.08 -3.95 -16.52
CA SER A 89 6.73 -2.53 -16.65
C SER A 89 5.51 -2.15 -15.79
N ILE A 90 4.47 -2.98 -15.79
CA ILE A 90 3.27 -2.78 -14.95
C ILE A 90 3.65 -2.81 -13.46
N ALA A 91 4.33 -3.87 -13.03
CA ALA A 91 4.72 -4.04 -11.63
C ALA A 91 5.62 -2.90 -11.14
N ALA A 92 6.61 -2.48 -11.94
CA ALA A 92 7.51 -1.38 -11.61
C ALA A 92 6.77 -0.04 -11.48
N ALA A 93 5.82 0.25 -12.37
CA ALA A 93 5.05 1.50 -12.30
C ALA A 93 4.15 1.55 -11.07
N LEU A 94 3.49 0.43 -10.72
CA LEU A 94 2.65 0.32 -9.52
C LEU A 94 3.48 0.42 -8.24
N GLU A 95 4.67 -0.18 -8.20
CA GLU A 95 5.60 -0.06 -7.09
C GLU A 95 6.12 1.37 -6.92
N LEU A 96 6.45 2.08 -8.00
CA LEU A 96 6.83 3.50 -7.92
C LEU A 96 5.68 4.36 -7.37
N GLY A 97 4.44 4.10 -7.78
CA GLY A 97 3.26 4.75 -7.24
C GLY A 97 3.08 4.50 -5.74
N ARG A 98 3.33 3.26 -5.28
CA ARG A 98 3.32 2.89 -3.87
C ARG A 98 4.42 3.62 -3.09
N ARG A 99 5.66 3.64 -3.58
CA ARG A 99 6.78 4.36 -2.92
C ARG A 99 6.51 5.85 -2.82
N ARG A 100 5.99 6.48 -3.88
CA ARG A 100 5.60 7.89 -3.84
C ARG A 100 4.60 8.18 -2.74
N ARG A 101 3.55 7.36 -2.56
CA ARG A 101 2.60 7.54 -1.45
C ARG A 101 3.26 7.43 -0.09
N ILE A 102 4.26 6.55 0.06
CA ILE A 102 5.04 6.43 1.30
C ILE A 102 5.85 7.70 1.55
N GLU A 103 6.50 8.25 0.53
CA GLU A 103 7.27 9.50 0.65
C GLU A 103 6.35 10.68 1.03
N ASP A 104 5.17 10.80 0.39
CA ASP A 104 4.18 11.82 0.72
C ASP A 104 3.70 11.65 2.19
N ALA A 105 3.51 10.42 2.66
CA ALA A 105 3.14 10.11 4.04
C ALA A 105 4.28 10.41 5.05
N LEU A 106 5.54 10.26 4.64
CA LEU A 106 6.71 10.63 5.46
C LEU A 106 6.83 12.14 5.70
N GLN A 107 6.24 12.98 4.85
CA GLN A 107 6.16 14.43 5.05
C GLN A 107 5.10 14.83 6.10
N LEU A 108 4.25 13.91 6.56
CA LEU A 108 3.38 14.12 7.72
C LEU A 108 4.23 14.08 8.99
N ASP A 109 4.97 15.16 9.23
CA ASP A 109 5.89 15.30 10.36
C ASP A 109 5.23 15.18 11.74
N LYS A 110 3.90 15.35 11.84
CA LYS A 110 3.20 15.43 13.13
C LYS A 110 1.97 14.56 13.19
N ILE A 111 1.93 13.68 14.18
CA ILE A 111 0.75 12.89 14.52
C ILE A 111 -0.20 13.73 15.39
N THR A 112 -1.43 13.93 14.93
CA THR A 112 -2.47 14.71 15.62
C THR A 112 -3.73 13.90 15.93
N SER A 113 -3.88 12.73 15.31
CA SER A 113 -5.03 11.84 15.48
C SER A 113 -4.69 10.42 15.03
N SER A 114 -5.51 9.44 15.35
CA SER A 114 -5.46 8.07 14.82
C SER A 114 -5.51 8.06 13.28
N ARG A 115 -6.29 8.96 12.69
CA ARG A 115 -6.35 9.13 11.23
C ARG A 115 -5.00 9.49 10.64
N SER A 116 -4.25 10.41 11.25
CA SER A 116 -2.91 10.76 10.76
C SER A 116 -1.92 9.60 10.86
N VAL A 117 -2.05 8.73 11.87
CA VAL A 117 -1.29 7.48 11.96
C VAL A 117 -1.65 6.54 10.82
N PHE A 118 -2.95 6.37 10.55
CA PHE A 118 -3.41 5.55 9.43
C PHE A 118 -2.86 6.05 8.10
N ASP A 119 -2.93 7.35 7.82
CA ASP A 119 -2.44 7.94 6.57
C ASP A 119 -0.92 7.70 6.38
N VAL A 120 -0.15 7.70 7.47
CA VAL A 120 1.30 7.39 7.48
C VAL A 120 1.58 5.90 7.27
N MET A 121 0.78 5.00 7.86
CA MET A 121 1.10 3.57 7.93
C MET A 121 0.33 2.72 6.91
N GLN A 122 -0.80 3.18 6.40
CA GLN A 122 -1.59 2.45 5.39
C GLN A 122 -0.78 2.15 4.12
N PRO A 123 0.00 3.07 3.54
CA PRO A 123 0.82 2.76 2.37
C PRO A 123 1.91 1.71 2.63
N ILE A 124 2.29 1.51 3.89
CA ILE A 124 3.30 0.53 4.31
C ILE A 124 2.65 -0.83 4.56
N LEU A 125 1.53 -0.85 5.28
CA LEU A 125 0.92 -2.05 5.86
C LEU A 125 -0.33 -2.54 5.14
N GLY A 126 -1.11 -1.63 4.53
CA GLY A 126 -2.48 -1.92 4.10
C GLY A 126 -2.60 -2.99 3.01
N ASP A 127 -1.57 -3.16 2.19
CA ASP A 127 -1.56 -4.09 1.04
C ASP A 127 -0.72 -5.36 1.28
N LEU A 128 -0.17 -5.55 2.48
CA LEU A 128 0.67 -6.70 2.77
C LEU A 128 -0.16 -7.98 2.89
N PRO A 129 0.27 -9.09 2.28
CA PRO A 129 -0.43 -10.38 2.36
C PRO A 129 -0.15 -11.14 3.67
N HIS A 130 0.68 -10.61 4.55
CA HIS A 130 1.06 -11.18 5.84
C HIS A 130 1.02 -10.10 6.91
N GLU A 131 0.92 -10.50 8.17
CA GLU A 131 0.94 -9.58 9.30
C GLU A 131 2.35 -9.06 9.55
N GLU A 132 2.48 -7.76 9.76
CA GLU A 132 3.68 -7.10 10.25
C GLU A 132 3.34 -6.22 11.44
N PHE A 133 4.28 -6.13 12.37
CA PHE A 133 4.15 -5.27 13.55
C PHE A 133 5.21 -4.16 13.50
N TRP A 134 4.75 -2.93 13.63
CA TRP A 134 5.56 -1.72 13.54
C TRP A 134 5.38 -0.82 14.75
N ILE A 135 6.42 -0.05 15.05
CA ILE A 135 6.37 1.01 16.05
C ILE A 135 6.71 2.34 15.39
N LEU A 136 5.91 3.36 15.68
CA LEU A 136 6.27 4.75 15.47
C LEU A 136 6.85 5.32 16.75
N TYR A 137 8.03 5.91 16.65
CA TYR A 137 8.72 6.59 17.72
C TYR A 137 8.53 8.10 17.56
N LEU A 138 8.06 8.79 18.60
CA LEU A 138 7.69 10.19 18.53
C LEU A 138 8.47 11.03 19.55
N ASN A 139 8.71 12.29 19.17
CA ASN A 139 9.22 13.30 20.09
C ASN A 139 8.10 14.06 20.82
N ASN A 140 8.44 15.01 21.70
CA ASN A 140 7.50 15.81 22.49
C ASN A 140 6.49 16.63 21.64
N SER A 141 6.76 16.85 20.37
CA SER A 141 5.85 17.55 19.46
C SER A 141 4.98 16.58 18.67
N ASN A 142 4.95 15.29 19.03
CA ASN A 142 4.31 14.19 18.30
C ASN A 142 4.79 14.06 16.84
N LYS A 143 6.02 14.46 16.56
CA LYS A 143 6.67 14.18 15.26
C LYS A 143 7.25 12.79 15.26
N VAL A 144 7.07 12.07 14.15
CA VAL A 144 7.64 10.75 13.94
C VAL A 144 9.14 10.89 13.68
N ILE A 145 9.96 10.48 14.64
CA ILE A 145 11.42 10.50 14.52
C ILE A 145 11.99 9.21 13.95
N GLN A 146 11.26 8.10 14.13
CA GLN A 146 11.64 6.81 13.55
C GLN A 146 10.43 5.91 13.38
N LYS A 147 10.47 5.04 12.37
CA LYS A 147 9.56 3.90 12.17
C LYS A 147 10.38 2.62 12.19
N ASN A 148 9.96 1.62 12.94
CA ASN A 148 10.69 0.36 13.02
C ASN A 148 9.75 -0.83 12.88
N GLN A 149 10.08 -1.72 11.94
CA GLN A 149 9.43 -3.02 11.81
C GLN A 149 10.04 -3.96 12.85
N LEU A 150 9.20 -4.50 13.74
CA LEU A 150 9.65 -5.43 14.80
C LEU A 150 9.59 -6.87 14.36
N SER A 151 8.61 -7.22 13.56
CA SER A 151 8.43 -8.59 13.10
C SER A 151 7.73 -8.63 11.75
N LYS A 152 8.07 -9.66 11.01
CA LYS A 152 7.50 -10.00 9.71
C LYS A 152 6.93 -11.41 9.84
N GLY A 153 5.61 -11.52 9.63
CA GLY A 153 4.75 -12.63 9.92
C GLY A 153 5.25 -14.04 9.71
N GLY A 154 4.77 -14.89 10.63
CA GLY A 154 4.54 -16.31 10.44
C GLY A 154 3.05 -16.61 10.60
N ILE A 155 2.60 -17.77 10.18
CA ILE A 155 1.19 -18.22 10.19
C ILE A 155 0.55 -18.23 11.60
N THR A 156 1.32 -18.05 12.68
CA THR A 156 0.89 -18.25 14.07
C THR A 156 1.02 -17.01 14.98
N GLY A 157 1.23 -15.81 14.42
CA GLY A 157 1.30 -14.57 15.22
C GLY A 157 2.68 -13.93 15.28
N THR A 158 2.67 -12.65 15.59
CA THR A 158 3.84 -11.78 15.59
C THR A 158 4.40 -11.67 17.01
N LEU A 159 5.61 -12.18 17.24
CA LEU A 159 6.25 -12.06 18.55
C LEU A 159 6.87 -10.67 18.72
N VAL A 160 6.32 -9.84 19.58
CA VAL A 160 6.85 -8.51 19.91
C VAL A 160 7.71 -8.59 21.18
N ASP A 161 9.01 -8.34 21.05
CA ASP A 161 9.87 -8.21 22.23
C ASP A 161 9.86 -6.76 22.75
N VAL A 162 9.18 -6.55 23.87
CA VAL A 162 9.05 -5.25 24.55
C VAL A 162 10.41 -4.62 24.87
N ARG A 163 11.43 -5.43 25.18
CA ARG A 163 12.79 -4.94 25.51
C ARG A 163 13.43 -4.28 24.30
N LEU A 164 13.25 -4.86 23.09
CA LEU A 164 13.80 -4.28 21.86
C LEU A 164 13.08 -2.97 21.50
N VAL A 165 11.76 -2.90 21.71
CA VAL A 165 11.00 -1.67 21.51
C VAL A 165 11.52 -0.55 22.40
N LEU A 166 11.65 -0.82 23.69
CA LEU A 166 12.06 0.20 24.68
C LEU A 166 13.53 0.57 24.54
N LYS A 167 14.41 -0.41 24.25
CA LYS A 167 15.80 -0.14 23.91
C LYS A 167 15.91 0.86 22.77
N ASN A 168 15.19 0.60 21.67
CA ASN A 168 15.21 1.49 20.51
C ASN A 168 14.62 2.87 20.83
N ALA A 169 13.55 2.92 21.66
CA ALA A 169 12.97 4.18 22.11
C ALA A 169 13.99 5.07 22.83
N LEU A 170 14.78 4.47 23.73
CA LEU A 170 15.84 5.17 24.47
C LEU A 170 16.97 5.63 23.54
N GLU A 171 17.38 4.77 22.60
CA GLU A 171 18.45 5.08 21.65
C GLU A 171 18.12 6.28 20.74
N VAL A 172 16.83 6.39 20.32
CA VAL A 172 16.39 7.49 19.44
C VAL A 172 15.85 8.71 20.21
N GLY A 173 15.81 8.64 21.53
CA GLY A 173 15.26 9.70 22.38
C GLY A 173 13.76 9.91 22.21
N ALA A 174 13.01 8.85 21.94
CA ALA A 174 11.55 8.93 21.85
C ALA A 174 10.89 9.08 23.21
N VAL A 175 9.88 9.93 23.28
CA VAL A 175 9.06 10.16 24.49
C VAL A 175 7.66 9.56 24.37
N ALA A 176 7.28 9.18 23.15
CA ALA A 176 6.01 8.50 22.90
C ALA A 176 6.14 7.45 21.80
N LEU A 177 5.25 6.46 21.87
CA LEU A 177 5.17 5.33 20.94
C LEU A 177 3.74 5.18 20.42
N ILE A 178 3.62 4.74 19.17
CA ILE A 178 2.37 4.22 18.61
C ILE A 178 2.66 2.87 17.99
N LEU A 179 1.82 1.89 18.34
CA LEU A 179 1.88 0.53 17.81
C LEU A 179 1.01 0.46 16.55
N CYS A 180 1.49 -0.24 15.54
CA CYS A 180 0.74 -0.45 14.31
C CYS A 180 0.94 -1.89 13.83
N HIS A 181 -0.13 -2.59 13.49
CA HIS A 181 -0.04 -3.85 12.76
C HIS A 181 -1.18 -3.97 11.76
N ASN A 182 -1.01 -4.82 10.77
CA ASN A 182 -2.05 -5.04 9.78
C ASN A 182 -2.74 -6.38 9.96
N HIS A 183 -4.01 -6.42 9.59
CA HIS A 183 -4.77 -7.65 9.42
C HIS A 183 -5.05 -7.90 7.93
N PRO A 184 -4.34 -8.79 7.25
CA PRO A 184 -4.57 -9.12 5.84
C PRO A 184 -5.96 -9.65 5.55
N SER A 185 -6.62 -10.23 6.56
CA SER A 185 -8.01 -10.70 6.48
C SER A 185 -9.04 -9.57 6.34
N GLY A 186 -8.64 -8.31 6.58
CA GLY A 186 -9.54 -7.16 6.61
C GLY A 186 -10.32 -7.00 7.93
N THR A 187 -10.10 -7.87 8.91
CA THR A 187 -10.81 -7.83 10.21
C THR A 187 -10.27 -6.70 11.08
N LEU A 188 -11.13 -5.79 11.52
CA LEU A 188 -10.78 -4.67 12.42
C LEU A 188 -10.94 -5.01 13.92
N LYS A 189 -11.25 -6.27 14.26
CA LYS A 189 -11.44 -6.68 15.65
C LYS A 189 -10.08 -7.07 16.25
N PRO A 190 -9.66 -6.44 17.37
CA PRO A 190 -8.43 -6.79 18.06
C PRO A 190 -8.52 -8.19 18.68
N SER A 191 -7.45 -8.96 18.53
CA SER A 191 -7.29 -10.24 19.22
C SER A 191 -6.97 -10.05 20.71
N GLN A 192 -7.03 -11.13 21.48
CA GLN A 192 -6.58 -11.08 22.89
C GLN A 192 -5.07 -10.80 22.95
N ALA A 193 -4.27 -11.35 22.04
CA ALA A 193 -2.83 -11.12 21.97
C ALA A 193 -2.50 -9.63 21.71
N ASP A 194 -3.28 -8.94 20.88
CA ASP A 194 -3.10 -7.49 20.62
C ASP A 194 -3.35 -6.67 21.90
N LYS A 195 -4.38 -7.03 22.66
CA LYS A 195 -4.68 -6.37 23.93
C LYS A 195 -3.59 -6.63 24.95
N ASP A 196 -3.10 -7.86 25.05
CA ASP A 196 -2.08 -8.25 26.03
C ASP A 196 -0.74 -7.58 25.75
N ILE A 197 -0.30 -7.53 24.48
CA ILE A 197 0.94 -6.85 24.12
C ILE A 197 0.85 -5.34 24.32
N THR A 198 -0.30 -4.72 24.00
CA THR A 198 -0.54 -3.30 24.26
C THR A 198 -0.41 -2.99 25.74
N LYS A 199 -1.11 -3.73 26.59
CA LYS A 199 -1.06 -3.57 28.05
C LYS A 199 0.35 -3.78 28.60
N LYS A 200 1.05 -4.81 28.13
CA LYS A 200 2.42 -5.12 28.56
C LYS A 200 3.40 -4.01 28.17
N LEU A 201 3.32 -3.52 26.93
CA LEU A 201 4.20 -2.46 26.47
C LEU A 201 3.89 -1.14 27.18
N LYS A 202 2.62 -0.79 27.37
CA LYS A 202 2.21 0.42 28.10
C LYS A 202 2.74 0.44 29.52
N ALA A 203 2.59 -0.66 30.25
CA ALA A 203 3.10 -0.78 31.61
C ALA A 203 4.64 -0.68 31.68
N ALA A 204 5.35 -1.30 30.75
CA ALA A 204 6.81 -1.26 30.72
C ALA A 204 7.34 0.11 30.29
N ALA A 205 6.72 0.78 29.32
CA ALA A 205 7.10 2.11 28.83
C ALA A 205 6.90 3.19 29.90
N GLN A 206 5.83 3.07 30.69
CA GLN A 206 5.54 4.00 31.77
C GLN A 206 6.66 4.09 32.80
N SER A 207 7.38 2.98 33.07
CA SER A 207 8.52 2.95 33.99
C SER A 207 9.75 3.72 33.47
N LEU A 208 9.73 4.12 32.20
CA LEU A 208 10.79 4.88 31.53
C LEU A 208 10.31 6.28 31.09
N ASP A 209 9.17 6.75 31.62
CA ASP A 209 8.54 8.00 31.24
C ASP A 209 8.23 8.10 29.73
N ILE A 210 7.99 6.95 29.07
CA ILE A 210 7.60 6.86 27.67
C ILE A 210 6.10 6.56 27.57
N SER A 211 5.36 7.39 26.85
CA SER A 211 3.92 7.23 26.66
C SER A 211 3.61 6.31 25.48
N VAL A 212 2.74 5.32 25.65
CA VAL A 212 2.11 4.60 24.52
C VAL A 212 0.79 5.29 24.21
N LEU A 213 0.74 6.03 23.09
CA LEU A 213 -0.38 6.89 22.75
C LEU A 213 -1.54 6.15 22.11
N ASP A 214 -1.24 5.14 21.26
CA ASP A 214 -2.27 4.37 20.57
C ASP A 214 -1.72 3.01 20.09
N HIS A 215 -2.65 2.13 19.70
CA HIS A 215 -2.38 0.92 18.92
C HIS A 215 -3.39 0.81 17.77
N LEU A 216 -2.90 0.83 16.54
CA LEU A 216 -3.75 0.75 15.35
C LEU A 216 -3.66 -0.62 14.69
N ILE A 217 -4.82 -1.17 14.36
CA ILE A 217 -4.97 -2.28 13.42
C ILE A 217 -5.30 -1.67 12.06
N ILE A 218 -4.49 -1.97 11.07
CA ILE A 218 -4.55 -1.35 9.75
C ILE A 218 -4.99 -2.38 8.70
N THR A 219 -5.94 -2.01 7.88
CA THR A 219 -6.35 -2.76 6.70
C THR A 219 -6.19 -1.89 5.45
N GLN A 220 -6.49 -2.43 4.30
CA GLN A 220 -6.37 -1.69 3.04
C GLN A 220 -7.17 -0.37 3.02
N ASN A 221 -8.36 -0.35 3.62
CA ASN A 221 -9.31 0.75 3.48
C ASN A 221 -9.74 1.39 4.80
N ALA A 222 -9.39 0.78 5.94
CA ALA A 222 -9.86 1.20 7.25
C ALA A 222 -8.86 0.87 8.36
N TYR A 223 -9.09 1.41 9.53
CA TYR A 223 -8.29 1.13 10.73
C TYR A 223 -9.18 1.02 11.97
N TYR A 224 -8.64 0.41 13.00
CA TYR A 224 -9.17 0.37 14.35
C TYR A 224 -8.14 0.97 15.29
N SER A 225 -8.53 1.94 16.11
CA SER A 225 -7.67 2.58 17.11
C SER A 225 -8.11 2.16 18.51
N PHE A 226 -7.17 1.66 19.28
CA PHE A 226 -7.41 1.30 20.69
C PHE A 226 -7.70 2.53 21.56
N SER A 227 -7.11 3.67 21.21
CA SER A 227 -7.35 4.94 21.90
C SER A 227 -8.74 5.47 21.63
N ASP A 228 -9.18 5.51 20.36
CA ASP A 228 -10.51 6.00 19.96
C ASP A 228 -11.63 5.14 20.60
N GLU A 229 -11.37 3.84 20.77
CA GLU A 229 -12.31 2.87 21.36
C GLU A 229 -12.19 2.73 22.90
N ASN A 230 -11.34 3.54 23.53
CA ASN A 230 -11.12 3.56 25.00
C ASN A 230 -10.69 2.21 25.60
N ILE A 231 -9.86 1.43 24.91
CA ILE A 231 -9.34 0.14 25.35
C ILE A 231 -7.82 0.11 25.57
N MET A 232 -7.20 1.31 25.67
CA MET A 232 -5.76 1.47 25.95
C MET A 232 -5.42 1.15 27.41
#